data_de46696cf688e9e8203d7b61934e9f69
#
_entry.id   de46696cf688e9e8203d7b61934e9f69
#
_cell.length_a   1.000
_cell.length_b   1.000
_cell.length_c   1.000
_cell.angle_alpha   90.00
_cell.angle_beta   90.00
_cell.angle_gamma   90.00
#
_symmetry.space_group_name_H-M   'P 1'
#
loop_
_entity.id
_entity.type
_entity.pdbx_description
1 polymer ?
#
loop_
_entity_poly.entity_id
_entity_poly.type
_entity_poly.pdbx_seq_one_letter_code
_entity_poly.pdbx_strand_id
1 'polypeptide(L)'
;MRSTTSNPDKDFPLREDIRLLGRILGDTVHQQEGSEVFKVVERIRQNSVRSDRDLDQGARAELESILSKLPRDSMLAVIRSFTYFLHLANIAEDEHHVRRRRAHEMIASPPRDGSLALALTRLQDAGVSSEALRNCLEHALISPVLTAHPTEVSRKSILHCQHQVRGLLDDRDRL
;
A
#
# COMPACT_ATOMS: atom_id res chain seq x y z
N MET A 1 -19.21 -22.57 -4.56
CA MET A 1 -18.42 -21.88 -5.58
C MET A 1 -18.89 -20.43 -5.63
N ARG A 2 -18.23 -19.50 -4.94
CA ARG A 2 -18.53 -18.07 -5.03
C ARG A 2 -17.58 -17.50 -6.08
N SER A 3 -18.14 -17.11 -7.21
CA SER A 3 -17.44 -16.41 -8.28
C SER A 3 -17.00 -15.05 -7.75
N THR A 4 -15.72 -14.88 -7.48
CA THR A 4 -15.10 -13.56 -7.28
C THR A 4 -14.98 -12.90 -8.65
N THR A 5 -16.04 -12.27 -9.13
CA THR A 5 -15.93 -11.29 -10.18
C THR A 5 -15.22 -10.07 -9.61
N SER A 6 -13.89 -10.06 -9.70
CA SER A 6 -13.11 -8.84 -9.46
C SER A 6 -13.51 -7.85 -10.55
N ASN A 7 -14.24 -6.81 -10.16
CA ASN A 7 -14.54 -5.71 -11.06
C ASN A 7 -13.20 -4.99 -11.35
N PRO A 8 -12.64 -5.07 -12.57
CA PRO A 8 -11.31 -4.54 -12.89
C PRO A 8 -11.22 -3.02 -12.73
N ASP A 9 -12.35 -2.36 -12.62
CA ASP A 9 -12.46 -0.90 -12.52
C ASP A 9 -12.25 -0.37 -11.10
N LYS A 10 -12.41 -1.21 -10.07
CA LYS A 10 -12.28 -0.77 -8.66
C LYS A 10 -10.84 -0.42 -8.28
N ASP A 11 -9.86 -1.04 -8.90
CA ASP A 11 -8.44 -0.85 -8.60
C ASP A 11 -7.74 0.08 -9.61
N PHE A 12 -8.51 0.68 -10.54
CA PHE A 12 -7.96 1.62 -11.51
C PHE A 12 -7.27 2.82 -10.84
N PRO A 13 -7.88 3.50 -9.84
CA PRO A 13 -7.22 4.63 -9.17
C PRO A 13 -5.92 4.23 -8.46
N LEU A 14 -5.86 3.06 -7.85
CA LEU A 14 -4.63 2.54 -7.23
C LEU A 14 -3.51 2.38 -8.27
N ARG A 15 -3.83 1.79 -9.43
CA ARG A 15 -2.83 1.62 -10.50
C ARG A 15 -2.32 2.95 -11.04
N GLU A 16 -3.19 3.95 -11.15
CA GLU A 16 -2.79 5.30 -11.58
C GLU A 16 -1.89 5.97 -10.54
N ASP A 17 -2.19 5.83 -9.24
CA ASP A 17 -1.34 6.33 -8.17
C ASP A 17 0.05 5.70 -8.20
N ILE A 18 0.12 4.37 -8.29
CA ILE A 18 1.38 3.63 -8.37
C ILE A 18 2.18 4.06 -9.61
N ARG A 19 1.53 4.26 -10.76
CA ARG A 19 2.19 4.75 -11.98
C ARG A 19 2.73 6.17 -11.83
N LEU A 20 1.95 7.06 -11.24
CA LEU A 20 2.36 8.43 -10.99
C LEU A 20 3.58 8.48 -10.06
N LEU A 21 3.48 7.84 -8.91
CA LEU A 21 4.54 7.81 -7.90
C LEU A 21 5.80 7.11 -8.43
N GLY A 22 5.62 6.03 -9.17
CA GLY A 22 6.73 5.32 -9.82
C GLY A 22 7.46 6.17 -10.86
N ARG A 23 6.74 7.01 -11.63
CA ARG A 23 7.32 7.95 -12.59
C ARG A 23 8.13 9.02 -11.86
N ILE A 24 7.55 9.66 -10.85
CA ILE A 24 8.22 10.70 -10.05
C ILE A 24 9.48 10.14 -9.40
N LEU A 25 9.42 8.93 -8.85
CA LEU A 25 10.59 8.25 -8.30
C LEU A 25 11.64 7.97 -9.38
N GLY A 26 11.22 7.51 -10.56
CA GLY A 26 12.13 7.28 -11.69
C GLY A 26 12.88 8.55 -12.11
N ASP A 27 12.17 9.67 -12.23
CA ASP A 27 12.77 10.97 -12.53
C ASP A 27 13.74 11.41 -11.43
N THR A 28 13.40 11.18 -10.17
CA THR A 28 14.26 11.47 -9.02
C THR A 28 15.54 10.63 -9.04
N VAL A 29 15.42 9.32 -9.29
CA VAL A 29 16.58 8.42 -9.40
C VAL A 29 17.47 8.85 -10.56
N HIS A 30 16.89 9.20 -11.71
CA HIS A 30 17.64 9.70 -12.84
C HIS A 30 18.43 10.98 -12.54
N GLN A 31 17.81 11.92 -11.81
CA GLN A 31 18.44 13.18 -11.42
C GLN A 31 19.54 13.02 -10.35
N GLN A 32 19.33 12.14 -9.38
CA GLN A 32 20.21 12.03 -8.22
C GLN A 32 21.34 11.02 -8.42
N GLU A 33 21.07 9.91 -9.10
CA GLU A 33 22.01 8.78 -9.26
C GLU A 33 22.52 8.65 -10.71
N GLY A 34 21.98 9.44 -11.64
CA GLY A 34 22.39 9.46 -13.04
C GLY A 34 21.72 8.42 -13.93
N SER A 35 21.92 8.59 -15.23
CA SER A 35 21.27 7.80 -16.28
C SER A 35 21.61 6.30 -16.23
N GLU A 36 22.84 5.94 -15.85
CA GLU A 36 23.27 4.53 -15.85
C GLU A 36 22.56 3.74 -14.75
N VAL A 37 22.47 4.31 -13.54
CA VAL A 37 21.75 3.68 -12.43
C VAL A 37 20.27 3.58 -12.79
N PHE A 38 19.68 4.62 -13.33
CA PHE A 38 18.28 4.62 -13.75
C PHE A 38 18.00 3.50 -14.78
N LYS A 39 18.85 3.33 -15.80
CA LYS A 39 18.72 2.26 -16.78
C LYS A 39 18.77 0.87 -16.13
N VAL A 40 19.67 0.68 -15.17
CA VAL A 40 19.78 -0.60 -14.44
C VAL A 40 18.50 -0.86 -13.62
N VAL A 41 18.01 0.13 -12.87
CA VAL A 41 16.77 0.01 -12.10
C VAL A 41 15.59 -0.35 -13.01
N GLU A 42 15.47 0.32 -14.16
CA GLU A 42 14.38 0.08 -15.10
C GLU A 42 14.48 -1.30 -15.76
N ARG A 43 15.69 -1.78 -16.11
CA ARG A 43 15.89 -3.14 -16.62
C ARG A 43 15.53 -4.21 -15.59
N ILE A 44 15.93 -4.02 -14.33
CA ILE A 44 15.56 -4.92 -13.24
C ILE A 44 14.03 -4.96 -13.10
N ARG A 45 13.38 -3.80 -13.07
CA ARG A 45 11.92 -3.70 -12.98
C ARG A 45 11.20 -4.42 -14.13
N GLN A 46 11.63 -4.16 -15.37
CA GLN A 46 11.02 -4.76 -16.57
C GLN A 46 11.20 -6.28 -16.60
N ASN A 47 12.40 -6.77 -16.29
CA ASN A 47 12.66 -8.21 -16.26
C ASN A 47 11.91 -8.90 -15.09
N SER A 48 11.79 -8.25 -13.93
CA SER A 48 10.99 -8.78 -12.82
C SER A 48 9.52 -8.94 -13.22
N VAL A 49 8.94 -7.91 -13.85
CA VAL A 49 7.54 -7.97 -14.31
C VAL A 49 7.33 -9.05 -15.37
N ARG A 50 8.24 -9.19 -16.35
CA ARG A 50 8.17 -10.23 -17.39
C ARG A 50 8.33 -11.63 -16.79
N SER A 51 9.30 -11.79 -15.89
CA SER A 51 9.54 -13.08 -15.22
C SER A 51 8.33 -13.53 -14.41
N ASP A 52 7.65 -12.61 -13.72
CA ASP A 52 6.53 -12.94 -12.85
C ASP A 52 5.22 -13.12 -13.64
N ARG A 53 4.87 -12.19 -14.53
CA ARG A 53 3.63 -12.23 -15.31
C ARG A 53 3.62 -13.28 -16.40
N ASP A 54 4.71 -13.35 -17.16
CA ASP A 54 4.79 -14.12 -18.40
C ASP A 54 5.53 -15.45 -18.20
N LEU A 55 5.98 -15.74 -16.95
CA LEU A 55 6.85 -16.88 -16.62
C LEU A 55 8.06 -16.99 -17.55
N ASP A 56 8.57 -15.83 -17.99
CA ASP A 56 9.65 -15.74 -18.97
C ASP A 56 11.00 -16.12 -18.34
N GLN A 57 11.45 -17.34 -18.65
CA GLN A 57 12.73 -17.89 -18.18
C GLN A 57 13.94 -17.04 -18.65
N GLY A 58 13.85 -16.45 -19.83
CA GLY A 58 14.89 -15.56 -20.37
C GLY A 58 15.01 -14.28 -19.56
N ALA A 59 13.88 -13.67 -19.20
CA ALA A 59 13.85 -12.48 -18.34
C ALA A 59 14.41 -12.78 -16.94
N ARG A 60 14.12 -13.97 -16.41
CA ARG A 60 14.68 -14.42 -15.13
C ARG A 60 16.19 -14.58 -15.18
N ALA A 61 16.71 -15.26 -16.21
CA ALA A 61 18.14 -15.44 -16.38
C ALA A 61 18.88 -14.10 -16.59
N GLU A 62 18.27 -13.17 -17.34
CA GLU A 62 18.80 -11.82 -17.50
C GLU A 62 18.83 -11.06 -16.17
N LEU A 63 17.76 -11.14 -15.37
CA LEU A 63 17.68 -10.53 -14.06
C LEU A 63 18.80 -11.05 -13.13
N GLU A 64 18.99 -12.36 -13.05
CA GLU A 64 20.06 -12.99 -12.27
C GLU A 64 21.45 -12.53 -12.76
N SER A 65 21.66 -12.42 -14.08
CA SER A 65 22.91 -11.91 -14.66
C SER A 65 23.15 -10.44 -14.33
N ILE A 66 22.13 -9.59 -14.35
CA ILE A 66 22.25 -8.18 -13.97
C ILE A 66 22.64 -8.07 -12.50
N LEU A 67 21.91 -8.77 -11.61
CA LEU A 67 22.14 -8.69 -10.17
C LEU A 67 23.52 -9.22 -9.76
N SER A 68 24.01 -10.31 -10.39
CA SER A 68 25.31 -10.89 -10.09
C SER A 68 26.52 -10.03 -10.55
N LYS A 69 26.30 -9.18 -11.54
CA LYS A 69 27.35 -8.30 -12.12
C LYS A 69 27.23 -6.85 -11.62
N LEU A 70 26.28 -6.54 -10.77
CA LEU A 70 26.02 -5.18 -10.33
C LEU A 70 27.20 -4.64 -9.49
N PRO A 71 27.80 -3.50 -9.87
CA PRO A 71 28.82 -2.86 -9.06
C PRO A 71 28.32 -2.49 -7.68
N ARG A 72 29.20 -2.57 -6.67
CA ARG A 72 28.82 -2.32 -5.27
C ARG A 72 28.19 -0.94 -5.07
N ASP A 73 28.74 0.08 -5.72
CA ASP A 73 28.22 1.45 -5.59
C ASP A 73 26.82 1.59 -6.18
N SER A 74 26.56 0.94 -7.32
CA SER A 74 25.24 0.92 -7.94
C SER A 74 24.23 0.07 -7.16
N MET A 75 24.69 -0.94 -6.42
CA MET A 75 23.82 -1.83 -5.63
C MET A 75 23.03 -1.06 -4.58
N LEU A 76 23.66 -0.12 -3.86
CA LEU A 76 22.98 0.69 -2.84
C LEU A 76 21.90 1.58 -3.47
N ALA A 77 22.19 2.19 -4.61
CA ALA A 77 21.23 3.04 -5.31
C ALA A 77 20.03 2.20 -5.81
N VAL A 78 20.29 1.00 -6.34
CA VAL A 78 19.23 0.07 -6.77
C VAL A 78 18.36 -0.36 -5.58
N ILE A 79 18.95 -0.79 -4.46
CA ILE A 79 18.21 -1.19 -3.27
C ILE A 79 17.36 -0.03 -2.75
N ARG A 80 17.91 1.18 -2.65
CA ARG A 80 17.18 2.38 -2.23
C ARG A 80 15.99 2.67 -3.14
N SER A 81 16.19 2.58 -4.46
CA SER A 81 15.13 2.83 -5.43
C SER A 81 13.94 1.90 -5.25
N PHE A 82 14.18 0.59 -5.08
CA PHE A 82 13.11 -0.37 -4.81
C PHE A 82 12.51 -0.20 -3.42
N THR A 83 13.30 0.13 -2.41
CA THR A 83 12.78 0.41 -1.06
C THR A 83 11.82 1.60 -1.08
N TYR A 84 12.21 2.71 -1.73
CA TYR A 84 11.32 3.87 -1.86
C TYR A 84 10.09 3.55 -2.72
N PHE A 85 10.23 2.77 -3.78
CA PHE A 85 9.08 2.33 -4.56
C PHE A 85 8.06 1.56 -3.71
N LEU A 86 8.51 0.63 -2.87
CA LEU A 86 7.63 -0.12 -1.96
C LEU A 86 6.95 0.80 -0.95
N HIS A 87 7.67 1.77 -0.38
CA HIS A 87 7.06 2.76 0.52
C HIS A 87 5.97 3.58 -0.18
N LEU A 88 6.24 4.05 -1.39
CA LEU A 88 5.26 4.81 -2.17
C LEU A 88 4.05 3.95 -2.58
N ALA A 89 4.27 2.70 -2.95
CA ALA A 89 3.19 1.76 -3.26
C ALA A 89 2.29 1.51 -2.03
N ASN A 90 2.89 1.32 -0.85
CA ASN A 90 2.13 1.16 0.40
C ASN A 90 1.29 2.42 0.71
N ILE A 91 1.83 3.62 0.49
CA ILE A 91 1.06 4.87 0.65
C ILE A 91 -0.14 4.89 -0.31
N ALA A 92 0.06 4.51 -1.58
CA ALA A 92 -1.01 4.46 -2.56
C ALA A 92 -2.10 3.44 -2.18
N GLU A 93 -1.70 2.27 -1.65
CA GLU A 93 -2.62 1.26 -1.15
C GLU A 93 -3.43 1.76 0.05
N ASP A 94 -2.80 2.40 1.02
CA ASP A 94 -3.47 2.99 2.18
C ASP A 94 -4.52 4.02 1.76
N GLU A 95 -4.14 4.96 0.84
CA GLU A 95 -5.09 5.96 0.32
C GLU A 95 -6.22 5.31 -0.48
N HIS A 96 -5.92 4.26 -1.25
CA HIS A 96 -6.96 3.51 -1.95
C HIS A 96 -7.94 2.83 -0.98
N HIS A 97 -7.46 2.30 0.15
CA HIS A 97 -8.33 1.77 1.20
C HIS A 97 -9.23 2.84 1.82
N VAL A 98 -8.71 4.04 2.07
CA VAL A 98 -9.50 5.20 2.56
C VAL A 98 -10.55 5.59 1.53
N ARG A 99 -10.18 5.71 0.25
CA ARG A 99 -11.07 6.02 -0.87
C ARG A 99 -12.21 5.00 -0.99
N ARG A 100 -11.89 3.72 -0.91
CA ARG A 100 -12.90 2.64 -0.95
C ARG A 100 -13.83 2.67 0.25
N ARG A 101 -13.34 3.03 1.44
CA ARG A 101 -14.16 3.20 2.64
C ARG A 101 -15.16 4.34 2.44
N ARG A 102 -14.69 5.52 2.01
CA ARG A 102 -15.55 6.68 1.72
C ARG A 102 -16.64 6.33 0.69
N ALA A 103 -16.26 5.67 -0.41
CA ALA A 103 -17.22 5.25 -1.43
C ALA A 103 -18.27 4.27 -0.87
N HIS A 104 -17.88 3.35 0.00
CA HIS A 104 -18.79 2.42 0.65
C HIS A 104 -19.77 3.13 1.59
N GLU A 105 -19.29 4.10 2.36
CA GLU A 105 -20.13 4.90 3.28
C GLU A 105 -21.16 5.76 2.53
N MET A 106 -20.79 6.31 1.36
CA MET A 106 -21.67 7.13 0.55
C MET A 106 -22.84 6.35 -0.10
N ILE A 107 -22.68 5.05 -0.37
CA ILE A 107 -23.68 4.22 -1.05
C ILE A 107 -24.67 3.58 -0.06
N ALA A 108 -24.65 3.93 1.23
CA ALA A 108 -25.47 3.30 2.28
C ALA A 108 -25.44 1.76 2.22
N SER A 109 -24.28 1.20 1.92
CA SER A 109 -24.06 -0.24 1.85
C SER A 109 -24.23 -0.90 3.23
N PRO A 110 -24.58 -2.21 3.30
CA PRO A 110 -24.63 -2.92 4.57
C PRO A 110 -23.35 -2.76 5.36
N PRO A 111 -23.39 -2.75 6.70
CA PRO A 111 -22.20 -2.64 7.52
C PRO A 111 -21.17 -3.70 7.18
N ARG A 112 -19.90 -3.31 7.11
CA ARG A 112 -18.79 -4.21 6.73
C ARG A 112 -18.47 -5.20 7.84
N ASP A 113 -17.98 -6.39 7.46
CA ASP A 113 -17.43 -7.33 8.42
C ASP A 113 -16.30 -6.69 9.25
N GLY A 114 -16.31 -6.93 10.57
CA GLY A 114 -15.38 -6.33 11.50
C GLY A 114 -15.68 -4.87 11.89
N SER A 115 -16.76 -4.25 11.36
CA SER A 115 -17.15 -2.90 11.76
C SER A 115 -17.95 -2.91 13.07
N LEU A 116 -17.82 -1.82 13.85
CA LEU A 116 -18.64 -1.61 15.04
C LEU A 116 -20.14 -1.59 14.69
N ALA A 117 -20.50 -0.99 13.55
CA ALA A 117 -21.89 -0.94 13.09
C ALA A 117 -22.47 -2.34 12.91
N LEU A 118 -21.75 -3.26 12.26
CA LEU A 118 -22.20 -4.64 12.09
C LEU A 118 -22.30 -5.37 13.43
N ALA A 119 -21.32 -5.16 14.33
CA ALA A 119 -21.35 -5.76 15.65
C ALA A 119 -22.60 -5.30 16.44
N LEU A 120 -22.92 -4.01 16.42
CA LEU A 120 -24.12 -3.47 17.07
C LEU A 120 -25.41 -4.01 16.46
N THR A 121 -25.49 -4.10 15.11
CA THR A 121 -26.65 -4.71 14.43
C THR A 121 -26.83 -6.16 14.87
N ARG A 122 -25.76 -6.96 14.88
CA ARG A 122 -25.81 -8.37 15.32
C ARG A 122 -26.24 -8.53 16.79
N LEU A 123 -25.81 -7.60 17.66
CA LEU A 123 -26.24 -7.60 19.06
C LEU A 123 -27.73 -7.26 19.21
N GLN A 124 -28.23 -6.31 18.43
CA GLN A 124 -29.66 -5.98 18.39
C GLN A 124 -30.48 -7.16 17.87
N ASP A 125 -30.07 -7.79 16.78
CA ASP A 125 -30.72 -8.97 16.21
C ASP A 125 -30.75 -10.16 17.20
N ALA A 126 -29.70 -10.28 18.02
CA ALA A 126 -29.63 -11.27 19.11
C ALA A 126 -30.46 -10.91 20.35
N GLY A 127 -31.19 -9.79 20.35
CA GLY A 127 -32.04 -9.36 21.45
C GLY A 127 -31.30 -8.74 22.65
N VAL A 128 -30.03 -8.32 22.46
CA VAL A 128 -29.27 -7.64 23.52
C VAL A 128 -29.83 -6.23 23.71
N SER A 129 -30.27 -5.91 24.94
CA SER A 129 -30.82 -4.60 25.24
C SER A 129 -29.75 -3.50 25.24
N SER A 130 -30.15 -2.27 24.90
CA SER A 130 -29.25 -1.11 24.95
C SER A 130 -28.67 -0.87 26.37
N GLU A 131 -29.39 -1.23 27.39
CA GLU A 131 -28.92 -1.14 28.78
C GLU A 131 -27.81 -2.17 29.07
N ALA A 132 -28.01 -3.42 28.66
CA ALA A 132 -27.00 -4.46 28.79
C ALA A 132 -25.70 -4.10 28.01
N LEU A 133 -25.85 -3.55 26.80
CA LEU A 133 -24.72 -3.09 26.00
C LEU A 133 -24.00 -1.93 26.70
N ARG A 134 -24.73 -0.94 27.22
CA ARG A 134 -24.14 0.19 27.94
C ARG A 134 -23.37 -0.29 29.17
N ASN A 135 -23.98 -1.14 29.99
CA ASN A 135 -23.32 -1.70 31.15
C ASN A 135 -22.04 -2.48 30.80
N CYS A 136 -22.06 -3.25 29.70
CA CYS A 136 -20.88 -3.94 29.22
C CYS A 136 -19.77 -2.97 28.84
N LEU A 137 -20.08 -1.89 28.10
CA LEU A 137 -19.09 -0.90 27.66
C LEU A 137 -18.55 -0.04 28.79
N GLU A 138 -19.40 0.30 29.80
CA GLU A 138 -18.99 1.06 30.99
C GLU A 138 -17.98 0.29 31.86
N HIS A 139 -18.08 -1.04 31.86
CA HIS A 139 -17.17 -1.91 32.62
C HIS A 139 -16.06 -2.55 31.74
N ALA A 140 -16.02 -2.25 30.45
CA ALA A 140 -15.01 -2.78 29.57
C ALA A 140 -13.64 -2.14 29.82
N LEU A 141 -12.62 -2.95 30.03
CA LEU A 141 -11.24 -2.50 30.07
C LEU A 141 -10.62 -2.60 28.66
N ILE A 142 -10.29 -1.46 28.07
CA ILE A 142 -9.52 -1.40 26.84
C ILE A 142 -8.07 -1.10 27.22
N SER A 143 -7.22 -2.11 27.12
CA SER A 143 -5.78 -1.97 27.43
C SER A 143 -4.96 -2.13 26.16
N PRO A 144 -4.44 -1.05 25.57
CA PRO A 144 -3.49 -1.15 24.46
C PRO A 144 -2.19 -1.75 24.97
N VAL A 145 -1.77 -2.85 24.33
CA VAL A 145 -0.51 -3.51 24.67
C VAL A 145 0.55 -3.02 23.68
N LEU A 146 1.54 -2.30 24.20
CA LEU A 146 2.73 -1.93 23.45
C LEU A 146 3.68 -3.14 23.43
N THR A 147 3.92 -3.69 22.26
CA THR A 147 4.91 -4.77 22.08
C THR A 147 6.29 -4.21 21.86
N ALA A 148 7.32 -4.89 22.36
CA ALA A 148 8.71 -4.55 22.11
C ALA A 148 9.19 -4.96 20.70
N HIS A 149 8.27 -5.32 19.81
CA HIS A 149 8.57 -5.62 18.41
C HIS A 149 8.38 -4.36 17.56
N PRO A 150 9.43 -3.55 17.36
CA PRO A 150 9.35 -2.47 16.38
C PRO A 150 9.32 -3.11 15.00
N THR A 151 8.14 -3.26 14.44
CA THR A 151 7.99 -3.77 13.07
C THR A 151 8.48 -2.75 12.05
N GLU A 152 8.50 -1.48 12.44
CA GLU A 152 8.98 -0.40 11.58
C GLU A 152 9.53 0.75 12.44
N VAL A 153 10.84 0.98 12.33
CA VAL A 153 11.49 2.15 12.92
C VAL A 153 11.91 3.09 11.80
N SER A 154 11.09 4.08 11.52
CA SER A 154 11.39 5.10 10.52
C SER A 154 11.81 6.42 11.19
N ARG A 155 12.77 7.12 10.57
CA ARG A 155 13.16 8.45 11.02
C ARG A 155 11.96 9.41 10.90
N LYS A 156 11.81 10.32 11.86
CA LYS A 156 10.74 11.34 11.85
C LYS A 156 10.66 12.11 10.53
N SER A 157 11.79 12.40 9.90
CA SER A 157 11.84 13.05 8.59
C SER A 157 11.20 12.23 7.47
N ILE A 158 11.42 10.90 7.46
CA ILE A 158 10.80 10.00 6.49
C ILE A 158 9.30 9.94 6.72
N LEU A 159 8.86 9.78 7.97
CA LEU A 159 7.43 9.79 8.32
C LEU A 159 6.76 11.11 7.92
N HIS A 160 7.45 12.24 8.09
CA HIS A 160 6.94 13.54 7.65
C HIS A 160 6.76 13.59 6.13
N CYS A 161 7.76 13.15 5.35
CA CYS A 161 7.65 13.08 3.89
C CYS A 161 6.51 12.14 3.45
N GLN A 162 6.36 10.97 4.07
CA GLN A 162 5.25 10.06 3.78
C GLN A 162 3.89 10.72 4.05
N HIS A 163 3.77 11.45 5.15
CA HIS A 163 2.56 12.23 5.47
C HIS A 163 2.25 13.30 4.42
N GLN A 164 3.28 14.00 3.92
CA GLN A 164 3.10 14.98 2.85
C GLN A 164 2.65 14.33 1.54
N VAL A 165 3.26 13.21 1.13
CA VAL A 165 2.86 12.47 -0.08
C VAL A 165 1.40 12.00 0.05
N ARG A 166 1.01 11.47 1.21
CA ARG A 166 -0.36 11.07 1.51
C ARG A 166 -1.34 12.24 1.37
N GLY A 167 -1.02 13.38 1.96
CA GLY A 167 -1.84 14.60 1.87
C GLY A 167 -2.05 15.05 0.43
N LEU A 168 -0.99 15.03 -0.40
CA LEU A 168 -1.08 15.40 -1.81
C LEU A 168 -1.94 14.44 -2.64
N LEU A 169 -1.93 13.14 -2.34
CA LEU A 169 -2.82 12.17 -2.98
C LEU A 169 -4.29 12.40 -2.58
N ASP A 170 -4.56 12.63 -1.28
CA ASP A 170 -5.91 12.93 -0.78
C ASP A 170 -6.45 14.25 -1.37
N ASP A 171 -5.63 15.29 -1.47
CA ASP A 171 -6.01 16.55 -2.11
C ASP A 171 -6.34 16.37 -3.60
N ARG A 172 -5.54 15.57 -4.32
CA ARG A 172 -5.81 15.26 -5.73
C ARG A 172 -7.13 14.52 -5.92
N ASP A 173 -7.51 13.65 -5.01
CA ASP A 173 -8.76 12.90 -5.06
C ASP A 173 -10.01 13.77 -4.83
N ARG A 174 -9.82 14.98 -4.32
CA ARG A 174 -10.91 15.94 -4.04
C ARG A 174 -11.13 16.95 -5.16
N LEU A 175 -10.19 17.02 -6.12
CA LEU A 175 -10.28 17.90 -7.29
C LEU A 175 -11.12 17.24 -8.39
#